data_4be8b6802b96ee78b122f99b0406e4bf
#
_entry.id   4be8b6802b96ee78b122f99b0406e4bf
#
_cell.length_a   1.000
_cell.length_b   1.000
_cell.length_c   1.000
_cell.angle_alpha   90.00
_cell.angle_beta   90.00
_cell.angle_gamma   90.00
#
_symmetry.space_group_name_H-M   'P 1'
#
loop_
_entity.id
_entity.type
_entity.pdbx_description
1 polymer ?
#
loop_
_entity_poly.entity_id
_entity_poly.type
_entity_poly.pdbx_seq_one_letter_code
_entity_poly.pdbx_strand_id
1 'polypeptide(L)'
;ALDLAREGKTVCLVCSGDSGIYGMAALVFELRGESMQPEIEAVPGLTAACSGGAVLGAPLTHDFAVVSLSDRLTPWQTIEKRLRFCAGTL
;
A
#
# COMPACT_ATOMS: atom_id res chain seq x y z
N ALA A 1 -11.13 -2.02 14.99
CA ALA A 1 -10.14 -1.00 15.42
C ALA A 1 -10.78 0.38 15.58
N LEU A 2 -11.53 0.84 14.59
CA LEU A 2 -12.18 2.17 14.66
C LEU A 2 -13.17 2.27 15.82
N ASP A 3 -13.92 1.23 16.10
CA ASP A 3 -14.88 1.22 17.22
C ASP A 3 -14.18 1.38 18.54
N LEU A 4 -13.07 0.67 18.75
CA LEU A 4 -12.28 0.78 19.96
C LEU A 4 -11.66 2.18 20.11
N ALA A 5 -11.20 2.76 19.02
CA ALA A 5 -10.65 4.11 19.03
C ALA A 5 -11.70 5.15 19.37
N ARG A 6 -12.93 4.97 18.88
CA ARG A 6 -14.07 5.85 19.21
C ARG A 6 -14.47 5.77 20.68
N GLU A 7 -14.15 4.67 21.34
CA GLU A 7 -14.32 4.50 22.79
C GLU A 7 -13.23 5.20 23.62
N GLY A 8 -12.31 5.90 22.97
CA GLY A 8 -11.21 6.62 23.62
C GLY A 8 -9.94 5.80 23.83
N LYS A 9 -9.86 4.61 23.23
CA LYS A 9 -8.68 3.75 23.32
C LYS A 9 -7.66 4.11 22.25
N THR A 10 -6.38 3.96 22.58
CA THR A 10 -5.30 4.04 21.61
C THR A 10 -5.13 2.68 20.96
N VAL A 11 -5.37 2.64 19.64
CA VAL A 11 -5.35 1.39 18.85
C VAL A 11 -4.23 1.45 17.84
N CYS A 12 -3.43 0.39 17.76
CA CYS A 12 -2.36 0.25 16.79
C CYS A 12 -2.69 -0.90 15.84
N LEU A 13 -2.77 -0.59 14.53
CA LEU A 13 -2.94 -1.59 13.48
C LEU A 13 -1.57 -1.87 12.87
N VAL A 14 -1.05 -3.07 13.10
CA VAL A 14 0.30 -3.46 12.69
C VAL A 14 0.26 -4.23 11.39
N CYS A 15 1.13 -3.86 10.45
CA CYS A 15 1.28 -4.57 9.18
C CYS A 15 2.76 -4.61 8.78
N SER A 16 3.09 -5.51 7.86
CA SER A 16 4.44 -5.58 7.28
C SER A 16 4.59 -4.60 6.13
N GLY A 17 5.82 -4.19 5.84
CA GLY A 17 6.10 -3.24 4.76
C GLY A 17 5.65 -1.83 5.10
N ASP A 18 5.19 -1.10 4.11
CA ASP A 18 4.62 0.23 4.28
C ASP A 18 3.09 0.16 4.28
N SER A 19 2.46 0.80 5.23
CA SER A 19 1.00 0.77 5.38
C SER A 19 0.25 1.43 4.22
N GLY A 20 0.91 2.29 3.45
CA GLY A 20 0.34 3.01 2.32
C GLY A 20 0.57 2.33 0.96
N ILE A 21 1.45 1.32 0.88
CA ILE A 21 1.77 0.61 -0.37
C ILE A 21 1.15 -0.78 -0.33
N TYR A 22 -0.02 -0.93 -0.93
CA TYR A 22 -0.86 -2.13 -0.86
C TYR A 22 -1.12 -2.58 0.58
N GLY A 23 -1.13 -1.63 1.51
CA GLY A 23 -1.36 -1.87 2.92
C GLY A 23 -2.77 -1.49 3.34
N MET A 24 -3.00 -1.48 4.65
CA MET A 24 -4.31 -1.27 5.24
C MET A 24 -4.68 0.19 5.47
N ALA A 25 -3.74 1.13 5.32
CA ALA A 25 -3.96 2.53 5.68
C ALA A 25 -5.12 3.15 4.89
N ALA A 26 -5.16 2.95 3.58
CA ALA A 26 -6.22 3.49 2.73
C ALA A 26 -7.60 2.99 3.16
N LEU A 27 -7.72 1.71 3.49
CA LEU A 27 -8.98 1.12 3.94
C LEU A 27 -9.43 1.72 5.27
N VAL A 28 -8.51 1.94 6.19
CA VAL A 28 -8.83 2.54 7.48
C VAL A 28 -9.35 3.98 7.31
N PHE A 29 -8.70 4.78 6.46
CA PHE A 29 -9.17 6.14 6.15
C PHE A 29 -10.53 6.12 5.47
N GLU A 30 -10.75 5.20 4.55
CA GLU A 30 -12.03 5.05 3.85
C GLU A 30 -13.16 4.68 4.82
N LEU A 31 -12.92 3.74 5.71
CA LEU A 31 -13.92 3.31 6.70
C LEU A 31 -14.23 4.39 7.73
N ARG A 32 -13.27 5.24 8.07
CA ARG A 32 -13.54 6.39 8.92
C ARG A 32 -14.46 7.39 8.24
N GLY A 33 -14.34 7.51 6.93
CA GLY A 33 -15.12 8.45 6.13
C GLY A 33 -14.70 9.90 6.36
N GLU A 34 -15.65 10.81 6.24
CA GLU A 34 -15.41 12.26 6.37
C GLU A 34 -15.31 12.74 7.82
N SER A 35 -15.57 11.85 8.78
CA SER A 35 -15.43 12.18 10.18
C SER A 35 -13.98 12.52 10.53
N MET A 36 -13.79 13.55 11.36
CA MET A 36 -12.46 13.91 11.86
C MET A 36 -12.00 13.00 13.00
N GLN A 37 -12.90 12.16 13.51
CA GLN A 37 -12.61 11.27 14.63
C GLN A 37 -12.90 9.81 14.26
N PRO A 38 -12.08 8.87 14.73
CA PRO A 38 -10.86 9.09 15.51
C PRO A 38 -9.73 9.65 14.64
N GLU A 39 -8.78 10.32 15.28
CA GLU A 39 -7.56 10.76 14.62
C GLU A 39 -6.73 9.54 14.19
N ILE A 40 -6.23 9.56 12.95
CA ILE A 40 -5.44 8.46 12.39
C ILE A 40 -4.07 8.99 12.01
N GLU A 41 -3.05 8.32 12.49
CA GLU A 41 -1.66 8.58 12.10
C GLU A 41 -1.12 7.37 11.34
N ALA A 42 -0.68 7.57 10.11
CA ALA A 42 -0.04 6.54 9.32
C ALA A 42 1.49 6.65 9.49
N VAL A 43 2.10 5.59 9.98
CA VAL A 43 3.55 5.52 10.16
C VAL A 43 4.15 4.77 8.97
N PRO A 44 5.06 5.39 8.21
CA PRO A 44 5.67 4.73 7.06
C PRO A 44 6.58 3.57 7.49
N GLY A 45 6.74 2.60 6.59
CA GLY A 45 7.60 1.45 6.79
C GLY A 45 8.40 1.14 5.53
N LEU A 46 9.20 0.07 5.59
CA LEU A 46 10.02 -0.38 4.47
C LEU A 46 9.23 -1.33 3.59
N THR A 47 8.90 -0.88 2.38
CA THR A 47 8.26 -1.73 1.37
C THR A 47 9.31 -2.59 0.65
N ALA A 48 8.89 -3.77 0.20
CA ALA A 48 9.74 -4.71 -0.54
C ALA A 48 10.34 -4.11 -1.82
N ALA A 49 9.67 -3.15 -2.44
CA ALA A 49 10.20 -2.46 -3.61
C ALA A 49 11.52 -1.75 -3.31
N CYS A 50 11.60 -1.05 -2.18
CA CYS A 50 12.81 -0.36 -1.76
C CYS A 50 13.87 -1.33 -1.26
N SER A 51 13.48 -2.31 -0.46
CA SER A 51 14.40 -3.33 0.08
C SER A 51 15.00 -4.20 -1.01
N GLY A 52 14.16 -4.65 -1.96
CA GLY A 52 14.60 -5.44 -3.10
C GLY A 52 15.48 -4.64 -4.04
N GLY A 53 15.14 -3.38 -4.29
CA GLY A 53 15.95 -2.47 -5.09
C GLY A 53 17.36 -2.29 -4.51
N ALA A 54 17.45 -2.16 -3.21
CA ALA A 54 18.75 -2.03 -2.53
C ALA A 54 19.60 -3.30 -2.68
N VAL A 55 18.99 -4.47 -2.51
CA VAL A 55 19.69 -5.75 -2.64
C VAL A 55 20.18 -5.99 -4.07
N LEU A 56 19.35 -5.65 -5.06
CA LEU A 56 19.67 -5.83 -6.47
C LEU A 56 20.60 -4.75 -7.03
N GLY A 57 20.86 -3.70 -6.29
CA GLY A 57 21.58 -2.53 -6.79
C GLY A 57 20.81 -1.78 -7.87
N ALA A 58 19.49 -1.83 -7.80
CA ALA A 58 18.59 -1.21 -8.78
C ALA A 58 17.79 -0.08 -8.13
N PRO A 59 18.40 1.09 -7.87
CA PRO A 59 17.72 2.19 -7.22
C PRO A 59 16.61 2.77 -8.10
N LEU A 60 15.54 3.20 -7.44
CA LEU A 60 14.37 3.79 -8.09
C LEU A 60 14.60 5.30 -8.29
N THR A 61 15.57 5.65 -9.12
CA THR A 61 16.00 7.06 -9.31
C THR A 61 15.32 7.74 -10.49
N HIS A 62 14.70 6.97 -11.37
CA HIS A 62 13.94 7.47 -12.51
C HIS A 62 12.49 7.03 -12.39
N ASP A 63 11.71 7.26 -13.42
CA ASP A 63 10.31 6.87 -13.42
C ASP A 63 10.17 5.35 -13.25
N PHE A 64 9.21 4.95 -12.44
CA PHE A 64 8.93 3.54 -12.20
C PHE A 64 7.43 3.34 -11.98
N ALA A 65 6.98 2.13 -12.26
CA ALA A 65 5.60 1.73 -12.04
C ALA A 65 5.54 0.62 -11.00
N VAL A 66 4.51 0.66 -10.17
CA VAL A 66 4.24 -0.37 -9.17
C VAL A 66 2.98 -1.12 -9.59
N VAL A 67 3.12 -2.43 -9.79
CA VAL A 67 2.01 -3.29 -10.21
C VAL A 67 1.92 -4.46 -9.25
N SER A 68 0.75 -4.65 -8.63
CA SER A 68 0.50 -5.80 -7.79
C SER A 68 0.34 -7.06 -8.63
N LEU A 69 1.01 -8.14 -8.24
CA LEU A 69 0.86 -9.45 -8.88
C LEU A 69 -0.20 -10.31 -8.19
N SER A 70 -0.89 -9.78 -7.19
CA SER A 70 -1.97 -10.50 -6.52
C SER A 70 -3.18 -10.62 -7.42
N ASP A 71 -3.61 -11.85 -7.69
CA ASP A 71 -4.77 -12.16 -8.54
C ASP A 71 -6.04 -12.50 -7.74
N ARG A 72 -6.02 -12.27 -6.44
CA ARG A 72 -7.16 -12.61 -5.57
C ARG A 72 -8.41 -11.80 -5.88
N LEU A 73 -8.25 -10.49 -6.12
CA LEU A 73 -9.35 -9.57 -6.41
C LEU A 73 -9.29 -9.00 -7.82
N THR A 74 -8.17 -9.20 -8.51
CA THR A 74 -7.94 -8.69 -9.86
C THR A 74 -7.65 -9.85 -10.80
N PRO A 75 -8.38 -10.00 -11.92
CA PRO A 75 -8.09 -11.06 -12.88
C PRO A 75 -6.66 -10.98 -13.40
N TRP A 76 -6.03 -12.15 -13.58
CA TRP A 76 -4.65 -12.20 -14.07
C TRP A 76 -4.48 -11.48 -15.42
N GLN A 77 -5.46 -11.58 -16.29
CA GLN A 77 -5.43 -10.88 -17.59
C GLN A 77 -5.29 -9.37 -17.45
N THR A 78 -5.90 -8.80 -16.42
CA THR A 78 -5.76 -7.37 -16.11
C THR A 78 -4.36 -7.02 -15.63
N ILE A 79 -3.77 -7.87 -14.80
CA ILE A 79 -2.40 -7.72 -14.31
C ILE A 79 -1.42 -7.80 -15.48
N GLU A 80 -1.57 -8.81 -16.32
CA GLU A 80 -0.73 -8.99 -17.52
C GLU A 80 -0.82 -7.78 -18.46
N LYS A 81 -2.00 -7.24 -18.65
CA LYS A 81 -2.22 -6.03 -19.45
C LYS A 81 -1.43 -4.84 -18.90
N ARG A 82 -1.48 -4.65 -17.59
CA ARG A 82 -0.74 -3.59 -16.91
C ARG A 82 0.76 -3.74 -17.08
N LEU A 83 1.27 -4.96 -16.92
CA LEU A 83 2.69 -5.27 -17.11
C LEU A 83 3.13 -4.99 -18.55
N ARG A 84 2.34 -5.43 -19.53
CA ARG A 84 2.63 -5.20 -20.95
C ARG A 84 2.61 -3.72 -21.29
N PHE A 85 1.65 -2.98 -20.76
CA PHE A 85 1.57 -1.54 -20.95
C PHE A 85 2.81 -0.84 -20.41
N CYS A 86 3.24 -1.16 -19.21
CA CYS A 86 4.44 -0.56 -18.62
C CYS A 86 5.71 -0.90 -19.42
N ALA A 87 5.84 -2.14 -19.89
CA ALA A 87 6.98 -2.58 -20.66
C ALA A 87 6.96 -2.02 -22.10
N GLY A 88 5.79 -1.89 -22.69
CA GLY A 88 5.63 -1.46 -24.08
C GLY A 88 5.82 0.03 -24.31
N THR A 89 5.87 0.82 -23.28
CA THR A 89 6.10 2.28 -23.38
C THR A 89 7.58 2.64 -23.50
N LEU A 90 8.43 1.66 -23.40
CA LEU A 90 9.86 1.83 -23.63
C LEU A 90 10.19 1.80 -25.14
#